data_9e27e03a0c8f6aeeedc9bacf732bb4d9
#
_entry.id   9e27e03a0c8f6aeeedc9bacf732bb4d9
#
_cell.length_a   1.000
_cell.length_b   1.000
_cell.length_c   1.000
_cell.angle_alpha   90.00
_cell.angle_beta   90.00
_cell.angle_gamma   90.00
#
_symmetry.space_group_name_H-M   'P 1'
#
loop_
_entity.id
_entity.type
_entity.pdbx_description
1 polymer ?
#
loop_
_entity_poly.entity_id
_entity_poly.type
_entity_poly.pdbx_seq_one_letter_code
_entity_poly.pdbx_strand_id
1 'polypeptide(L)'
;IGINMDVKKDVLGMYVGENESARYWLSILNGLRNRGVEDIFIACTDNLNGFSDAIAAVYPKTEVQQCIIHQIRNSTKYVSYKDIKALMADLKKVYGAADEETALYELEQFAAKWDSKYPKISASWKAHWPELSTYFKYPQSVRTLIYTTNSIENFNRQLRKVSKNKSVFPNDDSLLKMLCLVRQTLQETGPADAGTKVRFILSLKYSLRQTAGVAEIHSHVKGKMNGCRGSRP
;
A
#
# COMPACT_ATOMS: atom_id res chain seq x y z
N ILE A 1 -0.48 -1.53 7.55
CA ILE A 1 0.34 -2.64 8.08
C ILE A 1 1.78 -2.18 8.12
N GLY A 2 2.47 -2.45 9.22
CA GLY A 2 3.91 -2.28 9.36
C GLY A 2 4.62 -3.63 9.47
N ILE A 3 5.90 -3.63 9.14
CA ILE A 3 6.83 -4.74 9.39
C ILE A 3 7.95 -4.14 10.23
N ASN A 4 8.16 -4.68 11.44
CA ASN A 4 9.21 -4.20 12.31
C ASN A 4 10.59 -4.79 11.95
N MET A 5 11.64 -4.37 12.67
CA MET A 5 13.00 -4.85 12.43
C MET A 5 13.20 -6.35 12.68
N ASP A 6 12.31 -6.98 13.45
CA ASP A 6 12.29 -8.43 13.69
C ASP A 6 11.50 -9.19 12.61
N VAL A 7 11.14 -8.51 11.50
CA VAL A 7 10.33 -9.03 10.39
C VAL A 7 8.91 -9.46 10.84
N LYS A 8 8.46 -9.00 12.01
CA LYS A 8 7.10 -9.23 12.49
C LYS A 8 6.15 -8.20 11.89
N LYS A 9 4.98 -8.67 11.48
CA LYS A 9 3.92 -7.84 10.89
C LYS A 9 2.99 -7.32 11.98
N ASP A 10 2.64 -6.05 11.91
CA ASP A 10 1.63 -5.44 12.76
C ASP A 10 0.63 -4.63 11.94
N VAL A 11 -0.63 -4.65 12.37
CA VAL A 11 -1.70 -3.82 11.80
C VAL A 11 -1.72 -2.49 12.56
N LEU A 12 -1.03 -1.50 12.03
CA LEU A 12 -0.89 -0.18 12.65
C LEU A 12 -2.20 0.60 12.75
N GLY A 13 -3.16 0.30 11.88
CA GLY A 13 -4.50 0.90 11.92
C GLY A 13 -5.33 0.49 10.72
N MET A 14 -6.64 0.71 10.87
CA MET A 14 -7.61 0.61 9.80
C MET A 14 -8.40 1.91 9.79
N TYR A 15 -8.52 2.51 8.64
CA TYR A 15 -9.13 3.82 8.46
C TYR A 15 -10.19 3.71 7.37
N VAL A 16 -11.33 4.29 7.63
CA VAL A 16 -12.44 4.42 6.69
C VAL A 16 -12.62 5.92 6.46
N GLY A 17 -12.66 6.35 5.22
CA GLY A 17 -12.81 7.75 4.86
C GLY A 17 -13.45 7.92 3.49
N GLU A 18 -14.24 8.96 3.34
CA GLU A 18 -14.96 9.28 2.09
C GLU A 18 -14.02 9.81 1.00
N ASN A 19 -13.00 10.59 1.41
CA ASN A 19 -12.07 11.25 0.48
C ASN A 19 -10.60 11.06 0.90
N GLU A 20 -9.81 10.55 0.00
CA GLU A 20 -8.36 10.38 0.14
C GLU A 20 -7.65 11.67 -0.28
N SER A 21 -7.71 12.67 0.59
CA SER A 21 -7.01 13.94 0.40
C SER A 21 -5.66 13.94 1.12
N ALA A 22 -4.76 14.85 0.73
CA ALA A 22 -3.48 15.05 1.44
C ALA A 22 -3.71 15.32 2.94
N ARG A 23 -4.77 16.04 3.31
CA ARG A 23 -5.16 16.28 4.71
C ARG A 23 -5.57 15.00 5.44
N TYR A 24 -6.27 14.10 4.76
CA TYR A 24 -6.65 12.79 5.30
C TYR A 24 -5.39 11.95 5.60
N TRP A 25 -4.46 11.90 4.66
CA TRP A 25 -3.19 11.19 4.85
C TRP A 25 -2.33 11.78 5.97
N LEU A 26 -2.24 13.12 6.05
CA LEU A 26 -1.58 13.81 7.16
C LEU A 26 -2.18 13.43 8.53
N SER A 27 -3.50 13.37 8.62
CA SER A 27 -4.19 12.96 9.85
C SER A 27 -3.83 11.52 10.26
N ILE A 28 -3.81 10.60 9.31
CA ILE A 28 -3.43 9.20 9.57
C ILE A 28 -1.98 9.10 10.04
N LEU A 29 -1.04 9.75 9.34
CA LEU A 29 0.39 9.69 9.67
C LEU A 29 0.69 10.34 11.03
N ASN A 30 0.09 11.47 11.35
CA ASN A 30 0.17 12.09 12.68
C ASN A 30 -0.44 11.18 13.76
N GLY A 31 -1.55 10.51 13.46
CA GLY A 31 -2.15 9.51 14.34
C GLY A 31 -1.21 8.33 14.61
N LEU A 32 -0.44 7.87 13.61
CA LEU A 32 0.59 6.86 13.79
C LEU A 32 1.72 7.35 14.71
N ARG A 33 2.22 8.57 14.45
CA ARG A 33 3.26 9.20 15.26
C ARG A 33 2.86 9.36 16.73
N ASN A 34 1.64 9.82 16.98
CA ASN A 34 1.09 9.97 18.34
C ASN A 34 0.92 8.64 19.07
N ARG A 35 0.86 7.53 18.36
CA ARG A 35 0.80 6.18 18.91
C ARG A 35 2.16 5.50 19.06
N GLY A 36 3.25 6.24 18.88
CA GLY A 36 4.61 5.76 19.10
C GLY A 36 5.33 5.21 17.87
N VAL A 37 4.80 5.40 16.66
CA VAL A 37 5.56 5.15 15.42
C VAL A 37 6.49 6.33 15.21
N GLU A 38 7.72 6.23 15.71
CA GLU A 38 8.67 7.34 15.69
C GLU A 38 9.37 7.49 14.35
N ASP A 39 9.61 6.39 13.65
CA ASP A 39 10.35 6.38 12.39
C ASP A 39 9.80 5.32 11.42
N ILE A 40 9.85 5.65 10.15
CA ILE A 40 9.47 4.77 9.04
C ILE A 40 10.62 4.78 8.04
N PHE A 41 11.27 3.66 7.81
CA PHE A 41 12.35 3.58 6.83
C PHE A 41 11.83 3.69 5.41
N ILE A 42 10.85 2.85 5.08
CA ILE A 42 10.29 2.74 3.75
C ILE A 42 8.78 2.71 3.86
N ALA A 43 8.12 3.57 3.08
CA ALA A 43 6.68 3.55 2.91
C ALA A 43 6.33 3.03 1.51
N CYS A 44 5.75 1.83 1.45
CA CYS A 44 5.27 1.24 0.21
C CYS A 44 3.83 1.68 -0.07
N THR A 45 3.61 2.35 -1.20
CA THR A 45 2.34 3.02 -1.51
C THR A 45 1.80 2.64 -2.88
N ASP A 46 0.51 2.81 -3.09
CA ASP A 46 -0.20 2.51 -4.34
C ASP A 46 -0.29 3.73 -5.28
N ASN A 47 0.67 4.63 -5.25
CA ASN A 47 0.65 5.88 -6.04
C ASN A 47 -0.60 6.74 -5.78
N LEU A 48 -0.87 7.02 -4.50
CA LEU A 48 -1.99 7.83 -4.07
C LEU A 48 -1.62 9.32 -4.09
N ASN A 49 -2.47 10.15 -4.70
CA ASN A 49 -2.22 11.58 -4.81
C ASN A 49 -2.03 12.25 -3.44
N GLY A 50 -0.95 13.03 -3.28
CA GLY A 50 -0.64 13.78 -2.06
C GLY A 50 -0.18 12.93 -0.89
N PHE A 51 0.00 11.61 -1.07
CA PHE A 51 0.44 10.74 0.01
C PHE A 51 1.95 10.83 0.24
N SER A 52 2.76 10.89 -0.83
CA SER A 52 4.21 11.12 -0.73
C SER A 52 4.52 12.44 -0.02
N ASP A 53 3.76 13.51 -0.34
CA ASP A 53 3.90 14.81 0.32
C ASP A 53 3.55 14.74 1.81
N ALA A 54 2.49 14.02 2.16
CA ALA A 54 2.10 13.80 3.55
C ALA A 54 3.15 13.00 4.33
N ILE A 55 3.77 11.99 3.71
CA ILE A 55 4.88 11.24 4.30
C ILE A 55 6.06 12.17 4.55
N ALA A 56 6.48 12.94 3.56
CA ALA A 56 7.59 13.87 3.67
C ALA A 56 7.38 14.91 4.78
N ALA A 57 6.14 15.37 5.00
CA ALA A 57 5.79 16.31 6.05
C ALA A 57 5.87 15.73 7.47
N VAL A 58 5.50 14.45 7.67
CA VAL A 58 5.45 13.83 9.01
C VAL A 58 6.71 13.01 9.29
N TYR A 59 7.24 12.33 8.29
CA TYR A 59 8.41 11.46 8.37
C TYR A 59 9.42 11.81 7.26
N PRO A 60 10.15 12.91 7.38
CA PRO A 60 11.00 13.46 6.30
C PRO A 60 12.17 12.56 5.90
N LYS A 61 12.51 11.56 6.72
CA LYS A 61 13.59 10.59 6.42
C LYS A 61 13.08 9.32 5.75
N THR A 62 11.77 9.20 5.57
CA THR A 62 11.16 8.00 4.98
C THR A 62 11.40 7.97 3.48
N GLU A 63 11.91 6.86 2.98
CA GLU A 63 11.94 6.60 1.56
C GLU A 63 10.58 6.09 1.08
N VAL A 64 10.09 6.67 -0.01
CA VAL A 64 8.84 6.22 -0.63
C VAL A 64 9.15 5.21 -1.72
N GLN A 65 8.45 4.08 -1.69
CA GLN A 65 8.45 3.09 -2.75
C GLN A 65 7.04 2.95 -3.32
N GLN A 66 6.87 3.28 -4.58
CA GLN A 66 5.63 2.98 -5.28
C GLN A 66 5.50 1.49 -5.59
N CYS A 67 4.30 0.97 -5.44
CA CYS A 67 4.01 -0.45 -5.66
C CYS A 67 4.18 -0.84 -7.13
N ILE A 68 5.18 -1.67 -7.40
CA ILE A 68 5.47 -2.19 -8.74
C ILE A 68 4.26 -2.96 -9.32
N ILE A 69 3.54 -3.71 -8.51
CA ILE A 69 2.37 -4.48 -8.96
C ILE A 69 1.25 -3.55 -9.45
N HIS A 70 1.04 -2.40 -8.75
CA HIS A 70 0.07 -1.41 -9.23
C HIS A 70 0.52 -0.73 -10.51
N GLN A 71 1.80 -0.40 -10.63
CA GLN A 71 2.36 0.16 -11.86
C GLN A 71 2.18 -0.80 -13.04
N ILE A 72 2.43 -2.10 -12.83
CA ILE A 72 2.19 -3.13 -13.86
C ILE A 72 0.70 -3.21 -14.23
N ARG A 73 -0.20 -3.25 -13.24
CA ARG A 73 -1.66 -3.28 -13.49
C ARG A 73 -2.11 -2.05 -14.30
N ASN A 74 -1.62 -0.87 -13.96
CA ASN A 74 -1.90 0.35 -14.70
C ASN A 74 -1.33 0.29 -16.13
N SER A 75 -0.13 -0.25 -16.31
CA SER A 75 0.51 -0.43 -17.62
C SER A 75 -0.29 -1.36 -18.53
N THR A 76 -0.89 -2.41 -17.98
CA THR A 76 -1.60 -3.43 -18.77
C THR A 76 -3.07 -3.13 -19.00
N LYS A 77 -3.64 -2.14 -18.32
CA LYS A 77 -5.09 -1.84 -18.31
C LYS A 77 -5.68 -1.62 -19.72
N TYR A 78 -4.89 -1.04 -20.62
CA TYR A 78 -5.34 -0.69 -21.99
C TYR A 78 -4.56 -1.45 -23.07
N VAL A 79 -3.84 -2.51 -22.68
CA VAL A 79 -3.08 -3.34 -23.62
C VAL A 79 -3.98 -4.40 -24.24
N SER A 80 -3.85 -4.61 -25.55
CA SER A 80 -4.57 -5.66 -26.26
C SER A 80 -4.22 -7.04 -25.69
N TYR A 81 -5.22 -7.92 -25.53
CA TYR A 81 -5.04 -9.25 -24.96
C TYR A 81 -3.90 -10.06 -25.61
N LYS A 82 -3.75 -9.95 -26.93
CA LYS A 82 -2.68 -10.63 -27.69
C LYS A 82 -1.27 -10.18 -27.31
N ASP A 83 -1.10 -8.95 -26.81
CA ASP A 83 0.20 -8.36 -26.51
C ASP A 83 0.55 -8.48 -25.01
N ILE A 84 -0.45 -8.68 -24.13
CA ILE A 84 -0.27 -8.67 -22.68
C ILE A 84 0.86 -9.62 -22.23
N LYS A 85 0.89 -10.84 -22.74
CA LYS A 85 1.88 -11.85 -22.33
C LYS A 85 3.31 -11.43 -22.68
N ALA A 86 3.51 -10.93 -23.88
CA ALA A 86 4.83 -10.49 -24.34
C ALA A 86 5.28 -9.21 -23.64
N LEU A 87 4.37 -8.24 -23.49
CA LEU A 87 4.62 -6.99 -22.79
C LEU A 87 4.96 -7.21 -21.31
N MET A 88 4.25 -8.11 -20.63
CA MET A 88 4.53 -8.48 -19.25
C MET A 88 5.89 -9.16 -19.09
N ALA A 89 6.30 -9.98 -20.07
CA ALA A 89 7.61 -10.62 -20.07
C ALA A 89 8.73 -9.58 -20.18
N ASP A 90 8.56 -8.57 -21.02
CA ASP A 90 9.54 -7.48 -21.16
C ASP A 90 9.54 -6.56 -19.93
N LEU A 91 8.38 -6.17 -19.37
CA LEU A 91 8.34 -5.43 -18.10
C LEU A 91 9.01 -6.19 -16.95
N LYS A 92 8.91 -7.54 -16.93
CA LYS A 92 9.56 -8.35 -15.92
C LYS A 92 11.08 -8.20 -15.92
N LYS A 93 11.70 -7.95 -17.08
CA LYS A 93 13.15 -7.68 -17.17
C LYS A 93 13.50 -6.37 -16.46
N VAL A 94 12.65 -5.34 -16.58
CA VAL A 94 12.84 -4.04 -15.93
C VAL A 94 12.83 -4.19 -14.41
N TYR A 95 11.71 -4.64 -13.84
CA TYR A 95 11.59 -4.69 -12.38
C TYR A 95 12.29 -5.88 -11.72
N GLY A 96 12.72 -6.87 -12.47
CA GLY A 96 13.49 -8.02 -12.01
C GLY A 96 14.99 -7.90 -12.22
N ALA A 97 15.47 -6.75 -12.67
CA ALA A 97 16.89 -6.50 -12.90
C ALA A 97 17.73 -6.60 -11.61
N ALA A 98 19.01 -6.88 -11.76
CA ALA A 98 19.93 -7.02 -10.63
C ALA A 98 20.19 -5.69 -9.92
N ASP A 99 20.24 -4.61 -10.68
CA ASP A 99 20.53 -3.25 -10.25
C ASP A 99 19.72 -2.23 -11.05
N GLU A 100 19.77 -0.96 -10.62
CA GLU A 100 19.02 0.12 -11.23
C GLU A 100 19.50 0.47 -12.63
N GLU A 101 20.80 0.37 -12.91
CA GLU A 101 21.39 0.65 -14.23
C GLU A 101 20.86 -0.34 -15.26
N THR A 102 20.91 -1.63 -14.94
CA THR A 102 20.34 -2.70 -15.80
C THR A 102 18.83 -2.50 -15.99
N ALA A 103 18.11 -2.09 -14.95
CA ALA A 103 16.68 -1.83 -15.04
C ALA A 103 16.35 -0.67 -15.99
N LEU A 104 17.12 0.42 -15.95
CA LEU A 104 16.98 1.55 -16.87
C LEU A 104 17.28 1.13 -18.31
N TYR A 105 18.33 0.35 -18.52
CA TYR A 105 18.64 -0.19 -19.84
C TYR A 105 17.46 -1.02 -20.39
N GLU A 106 16.93 -1.94 -19.59
CA GLU A 106 15.78 -2.76 -19.98
C GLU A 106 14.51 -1.91 -20.24
N LEU A 107 14.33 -0.80 -19.51
CA LEU A 107 13.24 0.14 -19.74
C LEU A 107 13.38 0.85 -21.09
N GLU A 108 14.60 1.19 -21.52
CA GLU A 108 14.84 1.75 -22.86
C GLU A 108 14.59 0.70 -23.95
N GLN A 109 15.00 -0.55 -23.74
CA GLN A 109 14.68 -1.64 -24.69
C GLN A 109 13.17 -1.88 -24.79
N PHE A 110 12.47 -1.78 -23.64
CA PHE A 110 11.01 -1.84 -23.60
C PHE A 110 10.38 -0.69 -24.41
N ALA A 111 10.85 0.53 -24.22
CA ALA A 111 10.38 1.71 -24.94
C ALA A 111 10.61 1.55 -26.46
N ALA A 112 11.80 1.17 -26.89
CA ALA A 112 12.12 0.96 -28.29
C ALA A 112 11.20 -0.06 -28.98
N LYS A 113 10.75 -1.07 -28.24
CA LYS A 113 9.87 -2.13 -28.76
C LYS A 113 8.39 -1.75 -28.74
N TRP A 114 7.92 -1.07 -27.70
CA TRP A 114 6.49 -0.93 -27.41
C TRP A 114 5.92 0.47 -27.62
N ASP A 115 6.75 1.54 -27.68
CA ASP A 115 6.27 2.92 -27.72
C ASP A 115 5.52 3.26 -29.01
N SER A 116 5.83 2.60 -30.12
CA SER A 116 5.04 2.76 -31.37
C SER A 116 3.57 2.40 -31.17
N LYS A 117 3.27 1.53 -30.20
CA LYS A 117 1.91 1.02 -29.95
C LYS A 117 1.34 1.47 -28.59
N TYR A 118 2.18 1.56 -27.56
CA TYR A 118 1.79 1.86 -26.18
C TYR A 118 2.71 2.89 -25.51
N PRO A 119 2.88 4.10 -26.08
CA PRO A 119 3.88 5.08 -25.63
C PRO A 119 3.67 5.57 -24.19
N LYS A 120 2.44 5.50 -23.69
CA LYS A 120 2.11 5.94 -22.32
C LYS A 120 2.70 5.05 -21.25
N ILE A 121 3.07 3.81 -21.56
CA ILE A 121 3.59 2.87 -20.55
C ILE A 121 5.01 3.27 -20.15
N SER A 122 5.94 3.34 -21.10
CA SER A 122 7.33 3.74 -20.83
C SER A 122 7.39 5.16 -20.23
N ALA A 123 6.60 6.09 -20.76
CA ALA A 123 6.49 7.45 -20.23
C ALA A 123 6.04 7.46 -18.76
N SER A 124 5.05 6.63 -18.39
CA SER A 124 4.60 6.51 -17.00
C SER A 124 5.67 5.92 -16.09
N TRP A 125 6.40 4.89 -16.55
CA TRP A 125 7.49 4.30 -15.77
C TRP A 125 8.63 5.30 -15.56
N LYS A 126 9.02 6.04 -16.60
CA LYS A 126 10.05 7.09 -16.51
C LYS A 126 9.65 8.22 -15.56
N ALA A 127 8.40 8.69 -15.64
CA ALA A 127 7.89 9.76 -14.78
C ALA A 127 7.88 9.40 -13.29
N HIS A 128 7.63 8.12 -12.95
CA HIS A 128 7.58 7.66 -11.57
C HIS A 128 8.86 6.93 -11.14
N TRP A 129 9.88 6.92 -11.97
CA TRP A 129 11.11 6.17 -11.75
C TRP A 129 11.76 6.39 -10.38
N PRO A 130 11.90 7.62 -9.88
CA PRO A 130 12.53 7.87 -8.58
C PRO A 130 11.89 7.11 -7.41
N GLU A 131 10.54 6.96 -7.43
CA GLU A 131 9.81 6.25 -6.40
C GLU A 131 9.63 4.76 -6.72
N LEU A 132 9.70 4.36 -8.00
CA LEU A 132 9.64 2.97 -8.42
C LEU A 132 10.97 2.25 -8.19
N SER A 133 12.11 2.94 -8.33
CA SER A 133 13.46 2.34 -8.25
C SER A 133 14.02 2.26 -6.83
N THR A 134 13.35 2.84 -5.82
CA THR A 134 13.83 2.90 -4.44
C THR A 134 14.30 1.53 -3.90
N TYR A 135 13.61 0.44 -4.25
CA TYR A 135 13.97 -0.90 -3.76
C TYR A 135 15.32 -1.41 -4.26
N PHE A 136 15.88 -0.87 -5.36
CA PHE A 136 17.21 -1.27 -5.85
C PHE A 136 18.34 -0.90 -4.88
N LYS A 137 18.15 0.08 -4.01
CA LYS A 137 19.09 0.47 -2.95
C LYS A 137 19.29 -0.63 -1.90
N TYR A 138 18.39 -1.61 -1.86
CA TYR A 138 18.36 -2.65 -0.83
C TYR A 138 18.82 -4.02 -1.34
N PRO A 139 19.34 -4.89 -0.46
CA PRO A 139 19.71 -6.25 -0.82
C PRO A 139 18.53 -7.04 -1.39
N GLN A 140 18.82 -7.95 -2.31
CA GLN A 140 17.82 -8.77 -3.01
C GLN A 140 16.84 -9.49 -2.06
N SER A 141 17.31 -9.96 -0.90
CA SER A 141 16.50 -10.63 0.12
C SER A 141 15.40 -9.73 0.71
N VAL A 142 15.63 -8.42 0.75
CA VAL A 142 14.69 -7.43 1.31
C VAL A 142 13.76 -6.87 0.23
N ARG A 143 14.22 -6.81 -1.03
CA ARG A 143 13.45 -6.22 -2.15
C ARG A 143 12.05 -6.80 -2.27
N THR A 144 11.90 -8.13 -2.10
CA THR A 144 10.60 -8.80 -2.19
C THR A 144 9.60 -8.30 -1.15
N LEU A 145 10.07 -7.91 0.04
CA LEU A 145 9.22 -7.33 1.08
C LEU A 145 8.77 -5.91 0.73
N ILE A 146 9.60 -5.18 -0.02
CA ILE A 146 9.39 -3.77 -0.35
C ILE A 146 8.46 -3.62 -1.55
N TYR A 147 8.77 -4.28 -2.67
CA TYR A 147 8.02 -4.07 -3.91
C TYR A 147 6.77 -4.95 -4.06
N THR A 148 6.58 -5.96 -3.19
CA THR A 148 5.38 -6.79 -3.21
C THR A 148 4.43 -6.40 -2.07
N THR A 149 3.17 -6.20 -2.41
CA THR A 149 2.10 -5.95 -1.44
C THR A 149 1.49 -7.24 -0.89
N ASN A 150 2.18 -8.38 -1.02
CA ASN A 150 1.66 -9.71 -0.63
C ASN A 150 1.14 -9.76 0.82
N SER A 151 1.81 -9.07 1.74
CA SER A 151 1.42 -9.02 3.15
C SER A 151 0.06 -8.36 3.33
N ILE A 152 -0.13 -7.22 2.70
CA ILE A 152 -1.39 -6.47 2.80
C ILE A 152 -2.48 -7.10 1.92
N GLU A 153 -2.12 -7.70 0.77
CA GLU A 153 -3.07 -8.43 -0.06
C GLU A 153 -3.64 -9.65 0.66
N ASN A 154 -2.79 -10.38 1.39
CA ASN A 154 -3.24 -11.50 2.20
C ASN A 154 -4.17 -11.03 3.33
N PHE A 155 -3.82 -9.97 4.05
CA PHE A 155 -4.67 -9.37 5.06
C PHE A 155 -6.02 -8.92 4.49
N ASN A 156 -6.01 -8.18 3.38
CA ASN A 156 -7.22 -7.76 2.69
C ASN A 156 -8.07 -8.95 2.22
N ARG A 157 -7.45 -10.05 1.79
CA ARG A 157 -8.17 -11.28 1.43
C ARG A 157 -8.89 -11.88 2.64
N GLN A 158 -8.27 -11.85 3.83
CA GLN A 158 -8.91 -12.31 5.07
C GLN A 158 -10.08 -11.39 5.46
N LEU A 159 -9.90 -10.08 5.38
CA LEU A 159 -10.99 -9.12 5.61
C LEU A 159 -12.16 -9.35 4.64
N ARG A 160 -11.89 -9.59 3.36
CA ARG A 160 -12.92 -9.89 2.36
C ARG A 160 -13.71 -11.16 2.64
N LYS A 161 -13.10 -12.21 3.20
CA LYS A 161 -13.82 -13.44 3.56
C LYS A 161 -14.94 -13.17 4.56
N VAL A 162 -14.72 -12.23 5.48
CA VAL A 162 -15.70 -11.87 6.51
C VAL A 162 -16.69 -10.83 6.03
N SER A 163 -16.22 -9.82 5.26
CA SER A 163 -17.09 -8.74 4.77
C SER A 163 -17.98 -9.16 3.60
N LYS A 164 -17.58 -10.17 2.81
CA LYS A 164 -18.34 -10.62 1.63
C LYS A 164 -19.76 -11.12 1.96
N ASN A 165 -19.96 -11.61 3.18
CA ASN A 165 -21.26 -12.11 3.63
C ASN A 165 -22.19 -11.01 4.15
N LYS A 166 -21.70 -9.76 4.26
CA LYS A 166 -22.48 -8.59 4.67
C LYS A 166 -22.35 -7.54 3.57
N SER A 167 -23.35 -7.41 2.75
CA SER A 167 -23.39 -6.48 1.62
C SER A 167 -23.60 -5.01 2.02
N VAL A 168 -24.16 -4.75 3.20
CA VAL A 168 -24.46 -3.40 3.69
C VAL A 168 -24.11 -3.29 5.17
N PHE A 169 -23.43 -2.21 5.56
CA PHE A 169 -23.21 -1.82 6.95
C PHE A 169 -24.08 -0.59 7.25
N PRO A 170 -24.77 -0.54 8.42
CA PRO A 170 -25.64 0.57 8.77
C PRO A 170 -24.90 1.90 8.92
N ASN A 171 -23.62 1.85 9.30
CA ASN A 171 -22.74 3.01 9.46
C ASN A 171 -21.26 2.58 9.47
N ASP A 172 -20.36 3.54 9.39
CA ASP A 172 -18.89 3.32 9.41
C ASP A 172 -18.41 2.69 10.71
N ASP A 173 -19.03 3.00 11.85
CA ASP A 173 -18.69 2.41 13.14
C ASP A 173 -18.94 0.90 13.16
N SER A 174 -20.02 0.45 12.53
CA SER A 174 -20.33 -0.98 12.40
C SER A 174 -19.30 -1.71 11.52
N LEU A 175 -18.86 -1.07 10.46
CA LEU A 175 -17.78 -1.57 9.61
C LEU A 175 -16.47 -1.62 10.39
N LEU A 176 -16.08 -0.55 11.08
CA LEU A 176 -14.86 -0.49 11.88
C LEU A 176 -14.86 -1.54 13.00
N LYS A 177 -15.97 -1.72 13.71
CA LYS A 177 -16.10 -2.76 14.75
C LYS A 177 -15.86 -4.16 14.18
N MET A 178 -16.48 -4.47 13.03
CA MET A 178 -16.24 -5.75 12.37
C MET A 178 -14.76 -5.91 11.96
N LEU A 179 -14.15 -4.88 11.37
CA LEU A 179 -12.74 -4.90 10.98
C LEU A 179 -11.82 -5.09 12.19
N CYS A 180 -12.12 -4.44 13.33
CA CYS A 180 -11.38 -4.61 14.58
C CYS A 180 -11.46 -6.04 15.11
N LEU A 181 -12.64 -6.67 15.11
CA LEU A 181 -12.81 -8.07 15.52
C LEU A 181 -12.00 -9.02 14.63
N VAL A 182 -12.05 -8.84 13.31
CA VAL A 182 -11.25 -9.64 12.38
C VAL A 182 -9.75 -9.46 12.62
N ARG A 183 -9.32 -8.23 12.91
CA ARG A 183 -7.92 -7.94 13.28
C ARG A 183 -7.51 -8.75 14.51
N GLN A 184 -8.30 -8.75 15.58
CA GLN A 184 -8.00 -9.50 16.81
C GLN A 184 -7.82 -10.98 16.51
N THR A 185 -8.75 -11.59 15.79
CA THR A 185 -8.66 -13.01 15.40
C THR A 185 -7.40 -13.32 14.56
N LEU A 186 -6.94 -12.36 13.73
CA LEU A 186 -5.75 -12.54 12.91
C LEU A 186 -4.44 -12.25 13.66
N GLN A 187 -4.48 -11.49 14.75
CA GLN A 187 -3.31 -11.17 15.61
C GLN A 187 -3.07 -12.16 16.75
N GLU A 188 -4.09 -12.88 17.19
CA GLU A 188 -3.95 -13.93 18.22
C GLU A 188 -3.00 -15.07 17.82
N THR A 189 -2.54 -15.06 16.57
CA THR A 189 -1.50 -15.99 16.07
C THR A 189 -0.06 -15.46 16.19
N GLY A 190 0.18 -14.28 16.82
CA GLY A 190 1.51 -13.71 17.02
C GLY A 190 1.60 -12.85 18.28
N PRO A 191 2.74 -12.87 19.03
CA PRO A 191 2.88 -12.12 20.26
C PRO A 191 2.83 -10.61 20.02
N ALA A 192 1.97 -9.91 20.76
CA ALA A 192 1.92 -8.46 20.84
C ALA A 192 2.96 -7.99 21.87
N ASP A 193 4.04 -7.33 21.42
CA ASP A 193 4.88 -6.53 22.30
C ASP A 193 4.54 -5.05 22.12
N ALA A 194 3.83 -4.52 23.11
CA ALA A 194 3.60 -3.10 23.26
C ALA A 194 4.81 -2.48 23.98
N GLY A 195 5.54 -1.59 23.31
CA GLY A 195 6.52 -0.73 23.98
C GLY A 195 7.88 -0.56 23.34
N THR A 196 8.15 -1.17 22.21
CA THR A 196 9.44 -0.99 21.53
C THR A 196 9.37 0.17 20.54
N LYS A 197 10.36 1.08 20.58
CA LYS A 197 10.59 2.08 19.53
C LYS A 197 10.73 1.36 18.20
N VAL A 198 9.74 1.51 17.33
CA VAL A 198 9.63 0.62 16.18
C VAL A 198 9.90 1.40 14.91
N ARG A 199 10.88 0.93 14.16
CA ARG A 199 11.13 1.37 12.78
C ARG A 199 10.37 0.43 11.86
N PHE A 200 9.54 0.97 10.98
CA PHE A 200 8.65 0.18 10.15
C PHE A 200 8.94 0.30 8.66
N ILE A 201 8.71 -0.80 7.95
CA ILE A 201 8.35 -0.77 6.55
C ILE A 201 6.83 -0.65 6.51
N LEU A 202 6.31 0.51 6.12
CA LEU A 202 4.88 0.77 6.05
C LEU A 202 4.37 0.35 4.67
N SER A 203 3.41 -0.56 4.63
CA SER A 203 2.68 -0.87 3.41
C SER A 203 1.22 -0.44 3.57
N LEU A 204 0.79 0.53 2.76
CA LEU A 204 -0.56 1.05 2.74
C LEU A 204 -1.22 0.67 1.40
N LYS A 205 -2.38 0.05 1.48
CA LYS A 205 -3.17 -0.31 0.30
C LYS A 205 -4.62 0.11 0.47
N TYR A 206 -5.13 0.72 -0.57
CA TYR A 206 -6.54 1.00 -0.79
C TYR A 206 -7.23 -0.21 -1.45
N SER A 207 -8.25 -0.78 -0.85
CA SER A 207 -9.01 -1.87 -1.49
C SER A 207 -10.41 -2.16 -0.91
N LEU A 208 -11.07 -1.25 -0.22
CA LEU A 208 -12.44 -1.52 0.24
C LEU A 208 -13.55 -1.04 -0.71
N ARG A 209 -13.26 -0.16 -1.67
CA ARG A 209 -14.27 0.35 -2.62
C ARG A 209 -14.76 -0.66 -3.67
N GLN A 210 -14.07 -1.74 -3.91
CA GLN A 210 -14.48 -2.71 -4.95
C GLN A 210 -15.39 -3.84 -4.45
N THR A 211 -15.69 -3.92 -3.16
CA THR A 211 -16.47 -5.05 -2.61
C THR A 211 -17.77 -4.67 -1.93
N ALA A 212 -18.02 -3.40 -1.70
CA ALA A 212 -19.35 -2.93 -1.33
C ALA A 212 -19.84 -2.06 -2.49
N GLY A 213 -20.91 -2.47 -3.15
CA GLY A 213 -21.74 -1.54 -3.88
C GLY A 213 -22.27 -0.57 -2.85
N VAL A 214 -21.48 0.47 -2.59
CA VAL A 214 -21.88 1.53 -1.67
C VAL A 214 -22.86 2.38 -2.44
N ALA A 215 -24.16 2.14 -2.20
CA ALA A 215 -25.14 3.19 -2.32
C ALA A 215 -24.57 4.37 -1.52
N GLU A 216 -24.55 5.53 -2.15
CA GLU A 216 -24.15 6.82 -1.57
C GLU A 216 -24.69 6.96 -0.14
N ILE A 217 -23.82 6.85 0.84
CA ILE A 217 -24.12 7.24 2.20
C ILE A 217 -23.50 8.62 2.41
N HIS A 218 -24.30 9.65 2.14
CA HIS A 218 -24.07 11.00 2.63
C HIS A 218 -24.30 10.99 4.13
N SER A 219 -23.29 11.30 4.95
CA SER A 219 -23.43 12.25 6.05
C SER A 219 -22.30 12.15 7.09
N HIS A 220 -21.74 13.31 7.40
CA HIS A 220 -21.24 13.79 8.69
C HIS A 220 -20.58 12.77 9.62
N VAL A 221 -19.27 12.68 9.58
CA VAL A 221 -18.49 12.28 10.76
C VAL A 221 -17.52 13.40 11.15
N LYS A 222 -18.00 14.28 12.03
CA LYS A 222 -17.15 15.06 12.92
C LYS A 222 -16.64 14.14 14.03
N GLY A 223 -15.34 13.93 14.07
CA GLY A 223 -14.54 13.69 15.27
C GLY A 223 -14.97 12.59 16.22
N LYS A 224 -14.33 11.42 16.10
CA LYS A 224 -13.90 10.62 17.27
C LYS A 224 -12.95 9.53 16.80
N MET A 225 -11.70 9.87 16.69
CA MET A 225 -10.62 8.89 16.64
C MET A 225 -10.30 8.42 18.08
N ASN A 226 -11.13 7.58 18.64
CA ASN A 226 -10.85 6.92 19.91
C ASN A 226 -11.61 5.60 19.91
N GLY A 227 -10.98 4.52 19.48
CA GLY A 227 -11.81 3.37 19.49
C GLY A 227 -11.22 2.00 19.20
N CYS A 228 -9.97 1.77 19.51
CA CYS A 228 -9.50 0.41 19.77
C CYS A 228 -8.55 0.42 20.96
N ARG A 229 -8.98 1.02 22.08
CA ARG A 229 -8.37 0.70 23.36
C ARG A 229 -9.12 -0.52 23.91
N GLY A 230 -8.45 -1.63 23.97
CA GLY A 230 -8.92 -2.77 24.72
C GLY A 230 -9.08 -2.37 26.20
N SER A 231 -10.31 -2.22 26.63
CA SER A 231 -10.65 -2.34 28.04
C SER A 231 -10.44 -3.80 28.43
N ARG A 232 -9.44 -4.05 29.24
CA ARG A 232 -9.36 -5.27 30.02
C ARG A 232 -10.18 -5.07 31.29
N PRO A 233 -10.86 -6.13 31.78
CA PRO A 233 -11.38 -6.14 33.12
C PRO A 233 -10.27 -6.13 34.15
#